data_9f0a0087754b8a250a08c6f772d02886
#
_entry.id   9f0a0087754b8a250a08c6f772d02886
#
_cell.length_a   1.000
_cell.length_b   1.000
_cell.length_c   1.000
_cell.angle_alpha   90.00
_cell.angle_beta   90.00
_cell.angle_gamma   90.00
#
_symmetry.space_group_name_H-M   'P 1'
#
loop_
_entity.id
_entity.type
_entity.pdbx_description
1 polymer ?
#
loop_
_entity_poly.entity_id
_entity_poly.type
_entity_poly.pdbx_seq_one_letter_code
_entity_poly.pdbx_strand_id
1 'polypeptide(L)'
;MEEIKKSEEVLAEVHRNCQLALQSISDILPEVDDTDVKEELLKQHEEYERISSKASILARDKNVELKNPGPIKKAMMWTSIKVNTMKDDSRAHIAEMMVQGTVMGITALKTTLSQMSEGYADTDIKALAEELLHTEEGFEKSWKSLIA
;
A
#
# COMPACT_ATOMS: atom_id res chain seq x y z
N MET A 1 10.39 -6.76 -25.25
CA MET A 1 10.44 -5.33 -24.95
C MET A 1 9.20 -4.85 -24.19
N GLU A 2 8.00 -5.09 -24.73
CA GLU A 2 6.76 -4.77 -24.03
C GLU A 2 6.59 -5.52 -22.72
N GLU A 3 6.98 -6.78 -22.69
CA GLU A 3 6.86 -7.64 -21.51
C GLU A 3 7.76 -7.17 -20.37
N ILE A 4 8.99 -6.75 -20.67
CA ILE A 4 9.92 -6.21 -19.68
C ILE A 4 9.35 -4.92 -19.09
N LYS A 5 8.81 -4.05 -19.94
CA LYS A 5 8.22 -2.79 -19.53
C LYS A 5 7.03 -2.98 -18.58
N LYS A 6 6.20 -3.99 -18.88
CA LYS A 6 5.06 -4.32 -18.01
C LYS A 6 5.50 -4.86 -16.66
N SER A 7 6.55 -5.68 -16.62
CA SER A 7 7.13 -6.16 -15.36
C SER A 7 7.60 -5.00 -14.51
N GLU A 8 8.31 -4.06 -15.11
CA GLU A 8 8.80 -2.88 -14.40
C GLU A 8 7.65 -2.05 -13.84
N GLU A 9 6.58 -1.89 -14.62
CA GLU A 9 5.38 -1.16 -14.19
C GLU A 9 4.68 -1.83 -13.01
N VAL A 10 4.55 -3.16 -13.06
CA VAL A 10 3.93 -3.91 -11.96
C VAL A 10 4.77 -3.79 -10.69
N LEU A 11 6.08 -3.99 -10.80
CA LEU A 11 6.98 -3.89 -9.65
C LEU A 11 7.01 -2.47 -9.09
N ALA A 12 7.00 -1.46 -9.96
CA ALA A 12 6.93 -0.06 -9.56
C ALA A 12 5.62 0.23 -8.81
N GLU A 13 4.51 -0.35 -9.25
CA GLU A 13 3.21 -0.18 -8.58
C GLU A 13 3.22 -0.82 -7.19
N VAL A 14 3.79 -2.03 -7.05
CA VAL A 14 3.94 -2.68 -5.74
C VAL A 14 4.75 -1.78 -4.80
N HIS A 15 5.89 -1.29 -5.28
CA HIS A 15 6.76 -0.43 -4.49
C HIS A 15 6.05 0.86 -4.08
N ARG A 16 5.42 1.54 -5.04
CA ARG A 16 4.70 2.79 -4.78
C ARG A 16 3.58 2.59 -3.77
N ASN A 17 2.80 1.52 -3.93
CA ASN A 17 1.70 1.19 -3.03
C ASN A 17 2.21 1.03 -1.59
N CYS A 18 3.29 0.26 -1.42
CA CYS A 18 3.92 0.07 -0.11
C CYS A 18 4.44 1.39 0.48
N GLN A 19 5.11 2.22 -0.33
CA GLN A 19 5.67 3.49 0.14
C GLN A 19 4.58 4.46 0.59
N LEU A 20 3.49 4.55 -0.18
CA LEU A 20 2.37 5.41 0.18
C LEU A 20 1.68 4.92 1.45
N ALA A 21 1.51 3.62 1.60
CA ALA A 21 0.92 3.04 2.80
C ALA A 21 1.81 3.27 4.03
N LEU A 22 3.10 3.04 3.90
CA LEU A 22 4.06 3.26 4.98
C LEU A 22 4.08 4.72 5.41
N GLN A 23 4.06 5.64 4.46
CA GLN A 23 4.01 7.06 4.75
C GLN A 23 2.71 7.43 5.47
N SER A 24 1.58 6.93 4.99
CA SER A 24 0.27 7.19 5.61
C SER A 24 0.23 6.72 7.06
N ILE A 25 0.71 5.51 7.31
CA ILE A 25 0.75 4.94 8.65
C ILE A 25 1.66 5.78 9.56
N SER A 26 2.85 6.14 9.07
CA SER A 26 3.80 6.96 9.82
C SER A 26 3.23 8.34 10.18
N ASP A 27 2.47 8.93 9.25
CA ASP A 27 1.87 10.25 9.47
C ASP A 27 0.73 10.21 10.46
N ILE A 28 -0.09 9.16 10.45
CA ILE A 28 -1.26 9.09 11.31
C ILE A 28 -0.95 8.52 12.70
N LEU A 29 0.06 7.68 12.81
CA LEU A 29 0.35 6.96 14.06
C LEU A 29 0.50 7.89 15.28
N PRO A 30 1.22 9.04 15.19
CA PRO A 30 1.34 9.95 16.33
C PRO A 30 0.03 10.61 16.77
N GLU A 31 -0.97 10.61 15.90
CA GLU A 31 -2.27 11.26 16.16
C GLU A 31 -3.29 10.29 16.77
N VAL A 32 -2.94 9.01 16.93
CA VAL A 32 -3.87 7.96 17.35
C VAL A 32 -3.69 7.64 18.82
N ASP A 33 -4.77 7.68 19.58
CA ASP A 33 -4.78 7.29 20.99
C ASP A 33 -5.34 5.89 21.23
N ASP A 34 -6.21 5.42 20.34
CA ASP A 34 -6.85 4.11 20.48
C ASP A 34 -5.81 2.97 20.36
N THR A 35 -5.73 2.13 21.38
CA THR A 35 -4.74 1.05 21.44
C THR A 35 -4.91 0.03 20.33
N ASP A 36 -6.14 -0.36 20.03
CA ASP A 36 -6.42 -1.35 18.98
C ASP A 36 -6.03 -0.83 17.60
N VAL A 37 -6.32 0.45 17.34
CA VAL A 37 -5.93 1.10 16.08
C VAL A 37 -4.41 1.18 15.98
N LYS A 38 -3.73 1.55 17.06
CA LYS A 38 -2.26 1.59 17.09
C LYS A 38 -1.64 0.24 16.78
N GLU A 39 -2.15 -0.81 17.41
CA GLU A 39 -1.64 -2.17 17.20
C GLU A 39 -1.83 -2.59 15.75
N GLU A 40 -2.99 -2.30 15.16
CA GLU A 40 -3.26 -2.63 13.76
C GLU A 40 -2.35 -1.85 12.82
N LEU A 41 -2.15 -0.55 13.07
CA LEU A 41 -1.23 0.26 12.27
C LEU A 41 0.20 -0.26 12.30
N LEU A 42 0.69 -0.63 13.48
CA LEU A 42 2.05 -1.18 13.62
C LEU A 42 2.20 -2.51 12.91
N LYS A 43 1.21 -3.38 13.02
CA LYS A 43 1.18 -4.67 12.34
C LYS A 43 1.20 -4.49 10.82
N GLN A 44 0.39 -3.58 10.32
CA GLN A 44 0.33 -3.30 8.88
C GLN A 44 1.61 -2.68 8.37
N HIS A 45 2.20 -1.77 9.15
CA HIS A 45 3.50 -1.16 8.81
C HIS A 45 4.56 -2.24 8.60
N GLU A 46 4.63 -3.19 9.51
CA GLU A 46 5.58 -4.31 9.43
C GLU A 46 5.37 -5.13 8.15
N GLU A 47 4.12 -5.43 7.81
CA GLU A 47 3.80 -6.19 6.60
C GLU A 47 4.15 -5.43 5.32
N TYR A 48 3.87 -4.13 5.27
CA TYR A 48 4.25 -3.29 4.13
C TYR A 48 5.77 -3.19 3.99
N GLU A 49 6.51 -3.10 5.10
CA GLU A 49 7.97 -3.11 5.06
C GLU A 49 8.51 -4.43 4.50
N ARG A 50 7.90 -5.54 4.89
CA ARG A 50 8.30 -6.87 4.41
C ARG A 50 8.10 -6.98 2.89
N ILE A 51 6.96 -6.57 2.39
CA ILE A 51 6.65 -6.63 0.95
C ILE A 51 7.53 -5.63 0.18
N SER A 52 7.73 -4.44 0.72
CA SER A 52 8.61 -3.43 0.12
C SER A 52 10.04 -3.94 -0.02
N SER A 53 10.54 -4.66 1.00
CA SER A 53 11.86 -5.27 0.95
C SER A 53 11.97 -6.32 -0.14
N LYS A 54 10.94 -7.15 -0.28
CA LYS A 54 10.88 -8.15 -1.39
C LYS A 54 10.90 -7.46 -2.74
N ALA A 55 10.17 -6.36 -2.89
CA ALA A 55 10.15 -5.60 -4.13
C ALA A 55 11.53 -5.04 -4.46
N SER A 56 12.24 -4.52 -3.46
CA SER A 56 13.59 -3.99 -3.63
C SER A 56 14.58 -5.07 -4.07
N ILE A 57 14.47 -6.27 -3.49
CA ILE A 57 15.32 -7.40 -3.85
C ILE A 57 15.07 -7.83 -5.30
N LEU A 58 13.80 -7.96 -5.69
CA LEU A 58 13.43 -8.30 -7.07
C LEU A 58 13.91 -7.24 -8.05
N ALA A 59 13.78 -5.97 -7.71
CA ALA A 59 14.23 -4.87 -8.55
C ALA A 59 15.73 -4.94 -8.79
N ARG A 60 16.49 -5.18 -7.73
CA ARG A 60 17.95 -5.33 -7.82
C ARG A 60 18.33 -6.52 -8.72
N ASP A 61 17.68 -7.67 -8.49
CA ASP A 61 17.99 -8.90 -9.24
C ASP A 61 17.62 -8.78 -10.71
N LYS A 62 16.63 -7.97 -11.05
CA LYS A 62 16.14 -7.79 -12.41
C LYS A 62 16.59 -6.49 -13.07
N ASN A 63 17.47 -5.73 -12.40
CA ASN A 63 17.99 -4.45 -12.89
C ASN A 63 16.88 -3.42 -13.16
N VAL A 64 15.89 -3.36 -12.28
CA VAL A 64 14.82 -2.37 -12.34
C VAL A 64 15.09 -1.28 -11.32
N GLU A 65 15.01 -0.03 -11.75
CA GLU A 65 15.12 1.11 -10.85
C GLU A 65 13.76 1.46 -10.26
N LEU A 66 13.66 1.44 -8.92
CA LEU A 66 12.43 1.82 -8.23
C LEU A 66 12.54 3.27 -7.76
N LYS A 67 11.49 4.04 -8.01
CA LYS A 67 11.43 5.44 -7.62
C LYS A 67 10.42 5.64 -6.49
N ASN A 68 10.74 6.48 -5.54
CA ASN A 68 9.81 6.86 -4.49
C ASN A 68 8.68 7.74 -5.07
N PRO A 69 7.48 7.72 -4.47
CA PRO A 69 6.41 8.64 -4.88
C PRO A 69 6.87 10.09 -4.81
N GLY A 70 6.40 10.90 -5.75
CA GLY A 70 6.77 12.30 -5.80
C GLY A 70 6.33 13.08 -4.56
N PRO A 71 7.04 14.18 -4.21
CA PRO A 71 6.73 14.97 -3.01
C PRO A 71 5.30 15.51 -2.97
N ILE A 72 4.74 15.89 -4.11
CA ILE A 72 3.37 16.42 -4.19
C ILE A 72 2.35 15.38 -3.73
N LYS A 73 2.51 14.13 -4.19
CA LYS A 73 1.60 13.05 -3.83
C LYS A 73 1.65 12.75 -2.34
N LYS A 74 2.84 12.73 -1.77
CA LYS A 74 3.03 12.52 -0.32
C LYS A 74 2.39 13.65 0.49
N ALA A 75 2.61 14.89 0.07
CA ALA A 75 2.07 16.06 0.74
C ALA A 75 0.54 16.06 0.74
N MET A 76 -0.08 15.73 -0.38
CA MET A 76 -1.54 15.68 -0.49
C MET A 76 -2.13 14.59 0.41
N MET A 77 -1.53 13.42 0.43
CA MET A 77 -1.97 12.32 1.29
C MET A 77 -1.85 12.69 2.76
N TRP A 78 -0.70 13.21 3.16
CA TRP A 78 -0.46 13.63 4.54
C TRP A 78 -1.46 14.70 4.99
N THR A 79 -1.69 15.72 4.17
CA THR A 79 -2.63 16.80 4.48
C THR A 79 -4.04 16.27 4.67
N SER A 80 -4.48 15.38 3.79
CA SER A 80 -5.82 14.80 3.87
C SER A 80 -6.01 14.01 5.18
N ILE A 81 -5.05 13.15 5.50
CA ILE A 81 -5.10 12.34 6.72
C ILE A 81 -5.08 13.25 7.97
N LYS A 82 -4.17 14.19 8.02
CA LYS A 82 -4.02 15.07 9.19
C LYS A 82 -5.24 15.93 9.43
N VAL A 83 -5.81 16.53 8.39
CA VAL A 83 -7.00 17.35 8.49
C VAL A 83 -8.19 16.54 9.01
N ASN A 84 -8.38 15.33 8.48
CA ASN A 84 -9.45 14.46 8.92
C ASN A 84 -9.26 14.01 10.37
N THR A 85 -8.04 13.66 10.75
CA THR A 85 -7.72 13.22 12.12
C THR A 85 -7.91 14.33 13.14
N MET A 86 -7.57 15.56 12.79
CA MET A 86 -7.76 16.72 13.67
C MET A 86 -9.24 16.99 13.98
N LYS A 87 -10.14 16.63 13.05
CA LYS A 87 -11.58 16.81 13.26
C LYS A 87 -12.20 15.71 14.10
N ASP A 88 -11.71 14.49 13.94
CA ASP A 88 -12.28 13.33 14.62
C ASP A 88 -11.24 12.21 14.62
N ASP A 89 -10.74 11.89 15.81
CA ASP A 89 -9.75 10.84 16.02
C ASP A 89 -10.37 9.55 16.57
N SER A 90 -11.69 9.41 16.47
CA SER A 90 -12.38 8.20 16.91
C SER A 90 -11.91 6.97 16.13
N ARG A 91 -12.01 5.82 16.79
CA ARG A 91 -11.67 4.53 16.19
C ARG A 91 -12.36 4.33 14.83
N ALA A 92 -13.68 4.56 14.82
CA ALA A 92 -14.48 4.37 13.60
C ALA A 92 -14.02 5.28 12.47
N HIS A 93 -13.75 6.54 12.77
CA HIS A 93 -13.34 7.51 11.75
C HIS A 93 -11.98 7.16 11.17
N ILE A 94 -11.01 6.83 12.02
CA ILE A 94 -9.68 6.44 11.57
C ILE A 94 -9.76 5.17 10.72
N ALA A 95 -10.52 4.17 11.18
CA ALA A 95 -10.70 2.93 10.45
C ALA A 95 -11.34 3.18 9.07
N GLU A 96 -12.33 4.06 8.99
CA GLU A 96 -12.96 4.44 7.72
C GLU A 96 -11.96 5.07 6.76
N MET A 97 -11.12 5.97 7.24
CA MET A 97 -10.07 6.59 6.42
C MET A 97 -9.10 5.54 5.89
N MET A 98 -8.71 4.61 6.76
CA MET A 98 -7.78 3.55 6.37
C MET A 98 -8.41 2.57 5.37
N VAL A 99 -9.71 2.30 5.48
CA VAL A 99 -10.45 1.52 4.48
C VAL A 99 -10.35 2.21 3.13
N GLN A 100 -10.63 3.49 3.06
CA GLN A 100 -10.59 4.25 1.82
C GLN A 100 -9.21 4.20 1.17
N GLY A 101 -8.15 4.43 1.93
CA GLY A 101 -6.79 4.36 1.44
C GLY A 101 -6.41 2.96 0.95
N THR A 102 -6.81 1.93 1.70
CA THR A 102 -6.54 0.54 1.35
C THR A 102 -7.26 0.15 0.06
N VAL A 103 -8.52 0.55 -0.09
CA VAL A 103 -9.31 0.28 -1.31
C VAL A 103 -8.65 0.96 -2.52
N MET A 104 -8.12 2.15 -2.37
CA MET A 104 -7.39 2.81 -3.46
C MET A 104 -6.17 1.98 -3.90
N GLY A 105 -5.42 1.46 -2.95
CA GLY A 105 -4.28 0.58 -3.22
C GLY A 105 -4.71 -0.70 -3.93
N ILE A 106 -5.76 -1.34 -3.43
CA ILE A 106 -6.33 -2.56 -4.03
C ILE A 106 -6.74 -2.31 -5.48
N THR A 107 -7.45 -1.20 -5.71
CA THR A 107 -7.94 -0.84 -7.05
C THR A 107 -6.77 -0.62 -8.01
N ALA A 108 -5.74 0.11 -7.56
CA ALA A 108 -4.56 0.35 -8.38
C ALA A 108 -3.85 -0.95 -8.76
N LEU A 109 -3.69 -1.87 -7.81
CA LEU A 109 -3.09 -3.18 -8.06
C LEU A 109 -3.92 -4.01 -9.04
N LYS A 110 -5.23 -4.07 -8.84
CA LYS A 110 -6.12 -4.81 -9.73
C LYS A 110 -6.07 -4.27 -11.14
N THR A 111 -6.05 -2.95 -11.29
CA THR A 111 -5.96 -2.31 -12.60
C THR A 111 -4.64 -2.69 -13.28
N THR A 112 -3.53 -2.59 -12.56
CA THR A 112 -2.22 -2.92 -13.08
C THR A 112 -2.13 -4.41 -13.47
N LEU A 113 -2.63 -5.30 -12.62
CA LEU A 113 -2.64 -6.74 -12.90
C LEU A 113 -3.51 -7.08 -14.10
N SER A 114 -4.64 -6.39 -14.27
CA SER A 114 -5.56 -6.65 -15.39
C SER A 114 -4.94 -6.25 -16.75
N GLN A 115 -3.94 -5.40 -16.74
CA GLN A 115 -3.23 -4.97 -17.95
C GLN A 115 -2.14 -5.94 -18.35
N MET A 116 -1.83 -6.93 -17.51
CA MET A 116 -0.88 -7.99 -17.86
C MET A 116 -1.54 -8.96 -18.82
N SER A 117 -0.89 -9.19 -19.95
CA SER A 117 -1.39 -10.16 -20.93
C SER A 117 -1.20 -11.58 -20.41
N GLU A 118 -2.15 -12.45 -20.79
CA GLU A 118 -2.08 -13.87 -20.51
C GLU A 118 -0.80 -14.46 -21.14
N GLY A 119 -0.07 -15.28 -20.41
CA GLY A 119 1.21 -15.79 -20.86
C GLY A 119 2.39 -14.89 -20.55
N TYR A 120 2.14 -13.77 -19.92
CA TYR A 120 3.15 -12.84 -19.45
C TYR A 120 3.95 -13.47 -18.31
N ALA A 121 5.25 -13.50 -18.45
CA ALA A 121 6.04 -14.54 -17.79
C ALA A 121 6.89 -14.16 -16.59
N ASP A 122 6.75 -12.96 -16.00
CA ASP A 122 7.49 -12.73 -14.76
C ASP A 122 6.67 -13.19 -13.58
N THR A 123 6.81 -14.47 -13.25
CA THR A 123 6.03 -15.11 -12.20
C THR A 123 6.36 -14.56 -10.82
N ASP A 124 7.61 -14.14 -10.58
CA ASP A 124 8.02 -13.62 -9.29
C ASP A 124 7.39 -12.26 -8.99
N ILE A 125 7.38 -11.39 -9.99
CA ILE A 125 6.76 -10.07 -9.86
C ILE A 125 5.25 -10.21 -9.70
N LYS A 126 4.63 -11.05 -10.52
CA LYS A 126 3.19 -11.30 -10.44
C LYS A 126 2.82 -11.86 -9.07
N ALA A 127 3.58 -12.82 -8.57
CA ALA A 127 3.34 -13.42 -7.26
C ALA A 127 3.43 -12.38 -6.13
N LEU A 128 4.39 -11.48 -6.22
CA LEU A 128 4.53 -10.43 -5.20
C LEU A 128 3.36 -9.44 -5.26
N ALA A 129 2.92 -9.07 -6.45
CA ALA A 129 1.76 -8.18 -6.62
C ALA A 129 0.50 -8.82 -6.06
N GLU A 130 0.31 -10.12 -6.31
CA GLU A 130 -0.82 -10.86 -5.77
C GLU A 130 -0.74 -10.99 -4.25
N GLU A 131 0.46 -11.18 -3.71
CA GLU A 131 0.68 -11.20 -2.26
C GLU A 131 0.26 -9.88 -1.63
N LEU A 132 0.67 -8.76 -2.20
CA LEU A 132 0.28 -7.44 -1.72
C LEU A 132 -1.24 -7.25 -1.81
N LEU A 133 -1.83 -7.65 -2.92
CA LEU A 133 -3.28 -7.55 -3.10
C LEU A 133 -4.03 -8.31 -2.01
N HIS A 134 -3.66 -9.56 -1.76
CA HIS A 134 -4.31 -10.37 -0.72
C HIS A 134 -4.07 -9.80 0.67
N THR A 135 -2.87 -9.27 0.92
CA THR A 135 -2.54 -8.63 2.18
C THR A 135 -3.43 -7.42 2.42
N GLU A 136 -3.59 -6.57 1.40
CA GLU A 136 -4.44 -5.38 1.51
C GLU A 136 -5.92 -5.72 1.64
N GLU A 137 -6.39 -6.77 0.97
CA GLU A 137 -7.76 -7.24 1.15
C GLU A 137 -8.00 -7.69 2.60
N GLY A 138 -7.01 -8.34 3.20
CA GLY A 138 -7.06 -8.68 4.62
C GLY A 138 -7.08 -7.45 5.52
N PHE A 139 -6.29 -6.42 5.19
CA PHE A 139 -6.27 -5.17 5.93
C PHE A 139 -7.61 -4.43 5.85
N GLU A 140 -8.24 -4.45 4.69
CA GLU A 140 -9.57 -3.88 4.53
C GLU A 140 -10.55 -4.51 5.51
N LYS A 141 -10.54 -5.83 5.61
CA LYS A 141 -11.39 -6.57 6.57
C LYS A 141 -11.07 -6.20 8.01
N SER A 142 -9.78 -6.11 8.35
CA SER A 142 -9.35 -5.74 9.69
C SER A 142 -9.85 -4.35 10.09
N TRP A 143 -9.71 -3.38 9.19
CA TRP A 143 -10.20 -2.02 9.45
C TRP A 143 -11.72 -1.98 9.58
N LYS A 144 -12.45 -2.71 8.74
CA LYS A 144 -13.91 -2.77 8.82
C LYS A 144 -14.37 -3.35 10.14
N SER A 145 -13.64 -4.31 10.69
CA SER A 145 -13.99 -4.89 11.99
C SER A 145 -13.87 -3.90 13.15
N LEU A 146 -13.03 -2.87 13.00
CA LEU A 146 -12.85 -1.83 14.00
C LEU A 146 -13.90 -0.71 13.91
N ILE A 147 -14.65 -0.66 12.83
CA ILE A 147 -15.75 0.31 12.66
C ILE A 147 -17.01 -0.13 13.43
N ALA A 148 -17.24 -1.43 13.49
CA ALA A 148 -18.45 -2.01 14.09
C ALA A 148 -18.49 -1.91 15.61
#